data_5fd2098409f88812b5453e39e50de1e6
#
_entry.id   5fd2098409f88812b5453e39e50de1e6
#
_cell.length_a   1.000
_cell.length_b   1.000
_cell.length_c   1.000
_cell.angle_alpha   90.00
_cell.angle_beta   90.00
_cell.angle_gamma   90.00
#
_symmetry.space_group_name_H-M   'P 1'
#
loop_
_entity.id
_entity.type
_entity.pdbx_description
1 polymer ?
#
loop_
_entity_poly.entity_id
_entity_poly.type
_entity_poly.pdbx_seq_one_letter_code
_entity_poly.pdbx_strand_id
1 'polypeptide(L)'
;MTSIQPFLSKSAWTVQGMADQDTWIYRVSESEIAELDAALSAVTARGLGIPTITRESFRLERFAAALAKIRHEVENGRGFVLIRGIPIDRYSQEEAQLLFWGMGTYLGEAVGQNQMGDVMGHVMDVNRDWNKDNHGRGYQGRDALSFHCDKNDMVALMCWHSSQSGGESCIASSAAIHNAMLERNPDLLELLYGPFYVDFRGEEMPGEKPYNIQPIFTRHEGRLFGRYGRTYITTGQRFEEVPRLTRDQITAIDMIDKLANDDEFRLDMTFERGDIQILNNHVILHSRTAFEDWPEPERQRHLFRLLFLSSTFANAPAHYQTVRATSRNWRDHPHAPAEVSPIVAA
;
A
#
# COMPACT_ATOMS: atom_id res chain seq x y z
N MET A 1 30.86 -4.02 -15.27
CA MET A 1 29.53 -3.90 -14.62
C MET A 1 29.65 -4.55 -13.27
N THR A 2 29.27 -3.89 -12.17
CA THR A 2 29.21 -4.51 -10.84
C THR A 2 28.10 -5.55 -10.90
N SER A 3 28.42 -6.83 -10.61
CA SER A 3 27.42 -7.90 -10.63
C SER A 3 26.30 -7.61 -9.62
N ILE A 4 25.05 -7.76 -10.05
CA ILE A 4 23.89 -7.65 -9.14
C ILE A 4 24.06 -8.68 -8.04
N GLN A 5 23.85 -8.28 -6.78
CA GLN A 5 24.01 -9.13 -5.61
C GLN A 5 22.64 -9.42 -4.98
N PRO A 6 22.44 -10.57 -4.35
CA PRO A 6 21.20 -10.86 -3.63
C PRO A 6 21.01 -9.90 -2.44
N PHE A 7 19.76 -9.73 -2.02
CA PHE A 7 19.41 -9.07 -0.77
C PHE A 7 19.30 -10.11 0.36
N LEU A 8 20.10 -9.94 1.41
CA LEU A 8 20.15 -10.85 2.57
C LEU A 8 19.40 -10.27 3.78
N SER A 9 18.43 -9.40 3.53
CA SER A 9 17.62 -8.79 4.58
C SER A 9 16.50 -9.71 5.04
N LYS A 10 15.94 -9.45 6.22
CA LYS A 10 14.74 -10.15 6.72
C LYS A 10 13.52 -9.99 5.80
N SER A 11 13.52 -8.96 4.93
CA SER A 11 12.45 -8.78 3.96
C SER A 11 12.51 -9.77 2.77
N ALA A 12 13.61 -10.51 2.58
CA ALA A 12 13.74 -11.55 1.55
C ALA A 12 13.22 -12.90 2.07
N TRP A 13 11.96 -12.95 2.47
CA TRP A 13 11.31 -14.15 3.01
C TRP A 13 10.54 -14.93 1.93
N THR A 14 10.34 -16.22 2.19
CA THR A 14 9.41 -17.09 1.48
C THR A 14 8.28 -17.52 2.42
N VAL A 15 7.19 -18.08 1.88
CA VAL A 15 6.02 -18.53 2.66
C VAL A 15 6.42 -19.53 3.75
N GLN A 16 7.36 -20.42 3.47
CA GLN A 16 7.87 -21.37 4.47
C GLN A 16 8.42 -20.65 5.72
N GLY A 17 9.11 -19.52 5.52
CA GLY A 17 9.63 -18.70 6.63
C GLY A 17 8.56 -17.95 7.41
N MET A 18 7.32 -17.88 6.88
CA MET A 18 6.17 -17.19 7.47
C MET A 18 5.11 -18.16 8.01
N ALA A 19 5.42 -19.46 8.09
CA ALA A 19 4.46 -20.49 8.54
C ALA A 19 3.98 -20.25 9.99
N ASP A 20 4.85 -19.72 10.86
CA ASP A 20 4.47 -19.32 12.22
C ASP A 20 3.85 -17.93 12.22
N GLN A 21 2.51 -17.90 12.29
CA GLN A 21 1.73 -16.67 12.25
C GLN A 21 1.99 -15.75 13.45
N ASP A 22 2.32 -16.29 14.61
CA ASP A 22 2.60 -15.49 15.82
C ASP A 22 3.87 -14.63 15.66
N THR A 23 4.68 -14.90 14.65
CA THR A 23 5.84 -14.07 14.33
C THR A 23 5.47 -12.76 13.62
N TRP A 24 4.32 -12.69 12.92
CA TRP A 24 3.91 -11.53 12.12
C TRP A 24 2.50 -10.99 12.44
N ILE A 25 1.72 -11.71 13.29
CA ILE A 25 0.46 -11.19 13.84
C ILE A 25 0.74 -10.63 15.23
N TYR A 26 0.51 -9.32 15.38
CA TYR A 26 0.51 -8.66 16.68
C TYR A 26 -0.89 -8.68 17.26
N ARG A 27 -1.10 -9.35 18.40
CA ARG A 27 -2.40 -9.41 19.07
C ARG A 27 -2.49 -8.30 20.12
N VAL A 28 -3.49 -7.43 19.97
CA VAL A 28 -3.73 -6.30 20.89
C VAL A 28 -4.21 -6.84 22.23
N SER A 29 -3.59 -6.40 23.31
CA SER A 29 -3.97 -6.77 24.68
C SER A 29 -5.14 -5.93 25.19
N GLU A 30 -5.84 -6.42 26.23
CA GLU A 30 -6.94 -5.69 26.89
C GLU A 30 -6.47 -4.32 27.43
N SER A 31 -5.24 -4.23 27.94
CA SER A 31 -4.69 -2.95 28.44
C SER A 31 -4.43 -1.94 27.32
N GLU A 32 -4.07 -2.39 26.12
CA GLU A 32 -3.89 -1.54 24.95
C GLU A 32 -5.23 -1.10 24.37
N ILE A 33 -6.24 -1.99 24.40
CA ILE A 33 -7.63 -1.62 24.05
C ILE A 33 -8.14 -0.53 24.98
N ALA A 34 -7.91 -0.64 26.28
CA ALA A 34 -8.31 0.39 27.24
C ALA A 34 -7.61 1.74 26.99
N GLU A 35 -6.34 1.73 26.57
CA GLU A 35 -5.63 2.95 26.13
C GLU A 35 -6.25 3.55 24.88
N LEU A 36 -6.64 2.72 23.88
CA LEU A 36 -7.32 3.18 22.68
C LEU A 36 -8.66 3.83 22.99
N ASP A 37 -9.47 3.20 23.88
CA ASP A 37 -10.76 3.73 24.32
C ASP A 37 -10.60 5.09 25.02
N ALA A 38 -9.60 5.21 25.91
CA ALA A 38 -9.32 6.45 26.60
C ALA A 38 -8.85 7.57 25.66
N ALA A 39 -7.96 7.26 24.70
CA ALA A 39 -7.48 8.21 23.72
C ALA A 39 -8.59 8.67 22.76
N LEU A 40 -9.45 7.74 22.32
CA LEU A 40 -10.61 8.04 21.48
C LEU A 40 -11.58 8.98 22.24
N SER A 41 -11.92 8.65 23.48
CA SER A 41 -12.79 9.48 24.32
C SER A 41 -12.22 10.89 24.51
N ALA A 42 -10.90 11.03 24.69
CA ALA A 42 -10.24 12.31 24.88
C ALA A 42 -10.31 13.20 23.62
N VAL A 43 -10.13 12.65 22.43
CA VAL A 43 -10.21 13.43 21.18
C VAL A 43 -11.66 13.76 20.82
N THR A 44 -12.61 12.85 21.05
CA THR A 44 -14.04 13.05 20.82
C THR A 44 -14.59 14.15 21.74
N ALA A 45 -14.26 14.12 23.05
CA ALA A 45 -14.66 15.15 24.01
C ALA A 45 -14.15 16.55 23.65
N ARG A 46 -13.06 16.65 22.90
CA ARG A 46 -12.47 17.90 22.39
C ARG A 46 -12.97 18.29 21.00
N GLY A 47 -13.84 17.49 20.39
CA GLY A 47 -14.34 17.71 19.02
C GLY A 47 -13.24 17.67 17.95
N LEU A 48 -12.16 16.90 18.20
CA LEU A 48 -11.08 16.76 17.24
C LEU A 48 -11.45 15.71 16.18
N GLY A 49 -11.14 15.99 14.91
CA GLY A 49 -11.35 15.12 13.78
C GLY A 49 -10.09 14.92 12.96
N ILE A 50 -10.20 14.16 11.88
CA ILE A 50 -9.15 13.99 10.89
C ILE A 50 -9.09 15.27 10.03
N PRO A 51 -7.90 15.88 9.78
CA PRO A 51 -6.54 15.44 10.16
C PRO A 51 -5.97 16.09 11.43
N THR A 52 -6.78 16.73 12.27
CA THR A 52 -6.30 17.55 13.41
C THR A 52 -5.83 16.74 14.61
N ILE A 53 -6.15 15.45 14.65
CA ILE A 53 -5.64 14.53 15.68
C ILE A 53 -4.15 14.31 15.47
N THR A 54 -3.36 14.55 16.51
CA THR A 54 -1.91 14.35 16.57
C THR A 54 -1.56 13.32 17.64
N ARG A 55 -0.30 12.89 17.68
CA ARG A 55 0.23 12.00 18.72
C ARG A 55 0.05 12.58 20.14
N GLU A 56 0.15 13.90 20.28
CA GLU A 56 -0.04 14.59 21.56
C GLU A 56 -1.49 14.61 22.00
N SER A 57 -2.44 14.65 21.07
CA SER A 57 -3.87 14.63 21.37
C SER A 57 -4.44 13.21 21.51
N PHE A 58 -3.88 12.23 20.77
CA PHE A 58 -4.23 10.81 20.85
C PHE A 58 -3.11 10.05 21.59
N ARG A 59 -3.07 10.20 22.91
CA ARG A 59 -1.95 9.71 23.73
C ARG A 59 -2.08 8.22 23.99
N LEU A 60 -1.04 7.49 23.60
CA LEU A 60 -0.81 6.07 23.91
C LEU A 60 0.49 5.96 24.69
N GLU A 61 0.54 5.14 25.72
CA GLU A 61 1.75 4.91 26.52
C GLU A 61 2.34 3.53 26.22
N ARG A 62 1.63 2.47 26.58
CA ARG A 62 2.09 1.08 26.35
C ARG A 62 2.00 0.71 24.89
N PHE A 63 0.87 0.99 24.27
CA PHE A 63 0.66 0.66 22.85
C PHE A 63 1.58 1.48 21.94
N ALA A 64 1.99 2.70 22.33
CA ALA A 64 3.01 3.45 21.59
C ALA A 64 4.33 2.69 21.45
N ALA A 65 4.77 1.99 22.52
CA ALA A 65 5.98 1.17 22.47
C ALA A 65 5.82 -0.05 21.55
N ALA A 66 4.65 -0.67 21.51
CA ALA A 66 4.35 -1.75 20.57
C ALA A 66 4.28 -1.24 19.12
N LEU A 67 3.59 -0.13 18.86
CA LEU A 67 3.53 0.50 17.52
C LEU A 67 4.93 0.90 17.02
N ALA A 68 5.83 1.35 17.90
CA ALA A 68 7.22 1.64 17.53
C ALA A 68 7.97 0.37 17.09
N LYS A 69 7.76 -0.78 17.76
CA LYS A 69 8.34 -2.08 17.35
C LYS A 69 7.73 -2.58 16.02
N ILE A 70 6.42 -2.44 15.88
CA ILE A 70 5.69 -2.78 14.64
C ILE A 70 6.25 -1.95 13.48
N ARG A 71 6.35 -0.63 13.65
CA ARG A 71 6.94 0.26 12.65
C ARG A 71 8.36 -0.16 12.29
N HIS A 72 9.20 -0.45 13.28
CA HIS A 72 10.57 -0.90 13.04
C HIS A 72 10.61 -2.21 12.23
N GLU A 73 9.73 -3.17 12.53
CA GLU A 73 9.64 -4.45 11.81
C GLU A 73 9.17 -4.25 10.35
N VAL A 74 8.23 -3.32 10.13
CA VAL A 74 7.78 -2.95 8.78
C VAL A 74 8.88 -2.23 7.99
N GLU A 75 9.61 -1.30 8.62
CA GLU A 75 10.64 -0.50 7.95
C GLU A 75 11.97 -1.24 7.72
N ASN A 76 12.37 -2.10 8.66
CA ASN A 76 13.72 -2.70 8.72
C ASN A 76 13.73 -4.22 8.87
N GLY A 77 12.59 -4.83 9.14
CA GLY A 77 12.41 -6.26 9.32
C GLY A 77 11.87 -6.95 8.07
N ARG A 78 10.82 -7.76 8.26
CA ARG A 78 10.17 -8.52 7.17
C ARG A 78 9.38 -7.66 6.19
N GLY A 79 9.07 -6.41 6.52
CA GLY A 79 8.35 -5.49 5.65
C GLY A 79 6.84 -5.46 5.87
N PHE A 80 6.28 -6.25 6.78
CA PHE A 80 4.85 -6.26 7.09
C PHE A 80 4.55 -6.72 8.51
N VAL A 81 3.38 -6.31 9.01
CA VAL A 81 2.77 -6.79 10.27
C VAL A 81 1.25 -6.74 10.11
N LEU A 82 0.54 -7.71 10.68
CA LEU A 82 -0.90 -7.70 10.89
C LEU A 82 -1.19 -7.45 12.38
N ILE A 83 -1.91 -6.38 12.69
CA ILE A 83 -2.43 -6.12 14.04
C ILE A 83 -3.83 -6.72 14.11
N ARG A 84 -4.10 -7.54 15.12
CA ARG A 84 -5.38 -8.27 15.31
C ARG A 84 -5.90 -8.09 16.73
N GLY A 85 -7.22 -8.12 16.88
CA GLY A 85 -7.90 -8.11 18.19
C GLY A 85 -8.45 -6.75 18.60
N ILE A 86 -8.52 -5.76 17.69
CA ILE A 86 -9.25 -4.52 17.94
C ILE A 86 -10.75 -4.85 17.92
N PRO A 87 -11.51 -4.58 19.01
CA PRO A 87 -12.93 -4.95 19.10
C PRO A 87 -13.81 -3.96 18.33
N ILE A 88 -13.67 -3.99 16.98
CA ILE A 88 -14.24 -2.97 16.09
C ILE A 88 -15.76 -2.83 16.20
N ASP A 89 -16.47 -3.88 16.64
CA ASP A 89 -17.92 -3.87 16.85
C ASP A 89 -18.40 -2.93 17.97
N ARG A 90 -17.47 -2.44 18.81
CA ARG A 90 -17.78 -1.49 19.87
C ARG A 90 -17.84 -0.04 19.38
N TYR A 91 -17.35 0.23 18.17
CA TYR A 91 -17.17 1.57 17.65
C TYR A 91 -18.11 1.84 16.48
N SER A 92 -18.57 3.07 16.36
CA SER A 92 -19.16 3.56 15.12
C SER A 92 -18.09 3.64 14.02
N GLN A 93 -18.53 3.76 12.78
CA GLN A 93 -17.59 3.91 11.65
C GLN A 93 -16.70 5.14 11.83
N GLU A 94 -17.23 6.26 12.30
CA GLU A 94 -16.49 7.48 12.56
C GLU A 94 -15.45 7.28 13.68
N GLU A 95 -15.84 6.67 14.79
CA GLU A 95 -14.91 6.35 15.88
C GLU A 95 -13.79 5.40 15.43
N ALA A 96 -14.10 4.38 14.62
CA ALA A 96 -13.10 3.50 14.04
C ALA A 96 -12.10 4.25 13.14
N GLN A 97 -12.56 5.23 12.38
CA GLN A 97 -11.68 6.09 11.57
C GLN A 97 -10.79 6.97 12.45
N LEU A 98 -11.33 7.58 13.51
CA LEU A 98 -10.55 8.40 14.46
C LEU A 98 -9.49 7.53 15.17
N LEU A 99 -9.86 6.32 15.57
CA LEU A 99 -8.99 5.35 16.22
C LEU A 99 -7.84 4.94 15.26
N PHE A 100 -8.17 4.57 14.03
CA PHE A 100 -7.20 4.18 13.01
C PHE A 100 -6.25 5.33 12.65
N TRP A 101 -6.78 6.55 12.51
CA TRP A 101 -5.97 7.75 12.32
C TRP A 101 -5.04 8.01 13.49
N GLY A 102 -5.57 7.96 14.72
CA GLY A 102 -4.79 8.17 15.95
C GLY A 102 -3.62 7.19 16.06
N MET A 103 -3.85 5.90 15.80
CA MET A 103 -2.79 4.89 15.71
C MET A 103 -1.80 5.22 14.59
N GLY A 104 -2.29 5.68 13.45
CA GLY A 104 -1.50 6.08 12.28
C GLY A 104 -0.46 7.16 12.60
N THR A 105 -0.75 8.08 13.54
CA THR A 105 0.19 9.12 13.96
C THR A 105 1.48 8.57 14.60
N TYR A 106 1.47 7.31 15.06
CA TYR A 106 2.64 6.60 15.60
C TYR A 106 3.43 5.83 14.53
N LEU A 107 2.83 5.61 13.36
CA LEU A 107 3.45 4.84 12.28
C LEU A 107 4.26 5.72 11.32
N GLY A 108 3.79 6.91 11.00
CA GLY A 108 4.46 7.80 10.08
C GLY A 108 3.71 9.11 9.83
N GLU A 109 4.19 9.87 8.86
CA GLU A 109 3.52 11.06 8.35
C GLU A 109 2.43 10.64 7.36
N ALA A 110 1.16 10.74 7.75
CA ALA A 110 0.05 10.50 6.84
C ALA A 110 0.01 11.56 5.73
N VAL A 111 -0.24 11.12 4.49
CA VAL A 111 -0.20 11.97 3.29
C VAL A 111 -1.46 11.84 2.45
N GLY A 112 -1.65 12.78 1.51
CA GLY A 112 -2.75 12.76 0.56
C GLY A 112 -2.68 11.55 -0.37
N GLN A 113 -3.82 10.91 -0.59
CA GLN A 113 -3.95 9.73 -1.46
C GLN A 113 -4.30 10.10 -2.90
N ASN A 114 -4.86 11.27 -3.10
CA ASN A 114 -5.29 11.84 -4.38
C ASN A 114 -5.20 13.37 -4.38
N GLN A 115 -5.48 13.96 -5.52
CA GLN A 115 -5.44 15.42 -5.72
C GLN A 115 -6.45 16.18 -4.85
N MET A 116 -7.53 15.54 -4.39
CA MET A 116 -8.52 16.14 -3.50
C MET A 116 -8.03 16.27 -2.05
N GLY A 117 -6.84 15.76 -1.75
CA GLY A 117 -6.24 15.84 -0.43
C GLY A 117 -6.79 14.83 0.56
N ASP A 118 -7.51 13.82 0.10
CA ASP A 118 -8.01 12.76 0.99
C ASP A 118 -6.85 12.07 1.69
N VAL A 119 -6.79 12.19 3.00
CA VAL A 119 -5.75 11.56 3.82
C VAL A 119 -6.15 10.16 4.31
N MET A 120 -7.45 9.84 4.27
CA MET A 120 -7.98 8.50 4.53
C MET A 120 -8.74 8.02 3.29
N GLY A 121 -8.36 6.86 2.77
CA GLY A 121 -9.00 6.23 1.63
C GLY A 121 -10.03 5.19 2.07
N HIS A 122 -11.04 5.00 1.22
CA HIS A 122 -12.06 3.98 1.37
C HIS A 122 -11.88 2.94 0.27
N VAL A 123 -11.54 1.71 0.66
CA VAL A 123 -11.34 0.58 -0.25
C VAL A 123 -12.60 -0.27 -0.23
N MET A 124 -13.49 0.00 -1.16
CA MET A 124 -14.79 -0.63 -1.29
C MET A 124 -15.24 -0.64 -2.75
N ASP A 125 -16.19 -1.50 -3.09
CA ASP A 125 -16.83 -1.45 -4.40
C ASP A 125 -17.77 -0.25 -4.50
N VAL A 126 -17.55 0.59 -5.50
CA VAL A 126 -18.42 1.73 -5.81
C VAL A 126 -19.25 1.49 -7.07
N ASN A 127 -19.37 0.23 -7.49
CA ASN A 127 -20.06 -0.19 -8.70
C ASN A 127 -19.58 0.51 -9.99
N ARG A 128 -18.28 0.85 -10.06
CA ARG A 128 -17.62 1.42 -11.23
C ARG A 128 -16.85 0.35 -11.99
N ASP A 129 -17.02 0.32 -13.30
CA ASP A 129 -16.13 -0.45 -14.19
C ASP A 129 -14.83 0.34 -14.40
N TRP A 130 -13.88 0.16 -13.49
CA TRP A 130 -12.58 0.83 -13.50
C TRP A 130 -11.73 0.48 -14.73
N ASN A 131 -12.05 -0.62 -15.46
CA ASN A 131 -11.38 -0.99 -16.70
C ASN A 131 -11.75 -0.06 -17.86
N LYS A 132 -12.95 0.54 -17.82
CA LYS A 132 -13.44 1.47 -18.83
C LYS A 132 -13.11 2.94 -18.51
N ASP A 133 -12.72 3.24 -17.29
CA ASP A 133 -12.42 4.59 -16.82
C ASP A 133 -10.90 4.75 -16.62
N ASN A 134 -10.26 5.62 -17.43
CA ASN A 134 -8.83 5.94 -17.28
C ASN A 134 -8.48 6.53 -15.90
N HIS A 135 -9.45 7.05 -15.16
CA HIS A 135 -9.33 7.58 -13.80
C HIS A 135 -9.80 6.58 -12.73
N GLY A 136 -10.43 5.46 -13.11
CA GLY A 136 -10.86 4.41 -12.18
C GLY A 136 -9.69 3.75 -11.48
N ARG A 137 -9.92 3.32 -10.25
CA ARG A 137 -8.92 2.61 -9.43
C ARG A 137 -9.40 1.20 -9.14
N GLY A 138 -8.52 0.22 -9.28
CA GLY A 138 -8.87 -1.18 -9.09
C GLY A 138 -9.44 -1.50 -7.71
N TYR A 139 -9.06 -0.75 -6.66
CA TYR A 139 -9.60 -0.93 -5.31
C TYR A 139 -11.09 -0.52 -5.17
N GLN A 140 -11.66 0.12 -6.19
CA GLN A 140 -13.06 0.55 -6.27
C GLN A 140 -13.97 -0.49 -6.96
N GLY A 141 -13.49 -1.69 -7.22
CA GLY A 141 -14.24 -2.78 -7.84
C GLY A 141 -14.04 -4.11 -7.12
N ARG A 142 -14.72 -5.15 -7.59
CA ARG A 142 -14.72 -6.52 -7.00
C ARG A 142 -13.73 -7.48 -7.64
N ASP A 143 -13.19 -7.12 -8.81
CA ASP A 143 -12.24 -7.96 -9.52
C ASP A 143 -10.95 -8.15 -8.73
N ALA A 144 -10.23 -9.23 -9.02
CA ALA A 144 -8.90 -9.44 -8.46
C ALA A 144 -7.97 -8.27 -8.81
N LEU A 145 -7.16 -7.86 -7.85
CA LEU A 145 -6.08 -6.90 -8.09
C LEU A 145 -4.78 -7.67 -8.29
N SER A 146 -4.07 -7.38 -9.38
CA SER A 146 -2.73 -7.90 -9.60
C SER A 146 -1.75 -7.40 -8.53
N PHE A 147 -0.67 -8.14 -8.31
CA PHE A 147 0.39 -7.73 -7.41
C PHE A 147 0.97 -6.37 -7.80
N HIS A 148 1.05 -5.47 -6.83
CA HIS A 148 1.58 -4.11 -6.98
C HIS A 148 2.08 -3.58 -5.63
N CYS A 149 2.70 -2.43 -5.64
CA CYS A 149 2.95 -1.62 -4.45
C CYS A 149 2.26 -0.25 -4.59
N ASP A 150 1.82 0.31 -3.48
CA ASP A 150 1.34 1.70 -3.43
C ASP A 150 2.51 2.70 -3.56
N LYS A 151 2.20 3.97 -3.89
CA LYS A 151 3.24 4.96 -4.23
C LYS A 151 4.06 5.49 -3.05
N ASN A 152 3.58 5.39 -1.82
CA ASN A 152 4.27 5.94 -0.65
C ASN A 152 5.09 4.87 0.09
N ASP A 153 5.81 5.25 1.15
CA ASP A 153 6.72 4.34 1.83
C ASP A 153 6.00 3.16 2.48
N MET A 154 4.87 3.45 3.15
CA MET A 154 4.06 2.44 3.82
C MET A 154 2.58 2.65 3.54
N VAL A 155 1.83 1.56 3.59
CA VAL A 155 0.37 1.53 3.58
C VAL A 155 -0.14 0.79 4.79
N ALA A 156 -1.21 1.30 5.40
CA ALA A 156 -2.00 0.55 6.37
C ALA A 156 -3.43 0.39 5.87
N LEU A 157 -3.99 -0.79 6.05
CA LEU A 157 -5.37 -1.15 5.71
C LEU A 157 -6.08 -1.69 6.95
N MET A 158 -7.15 -1.03 7.38
CA MET A 158 -7.99 -1.49 8.50
C MET A 158 -9.29 -2.10 7.97
N CYS A 159 -9.59 -3.32 8.37
CA CYS A 159 -10.82 -4.01 7.97
C CYS A 159 -12.02 -3.53 8.82
N TRP A 160 -12.86 -2.69 8.23
CA TRP A 160 -14.16 -2.31 8.81
C TRP A 160 -15.20 -3.41 8.58
N HIS A 161 -15.35 -3.86 7.35
CA HIS A 161 -16.18 -5.00 6.96
C HIS A 161 -15.44 -5.89 5.97
N SER A 162 -15.56 -7.20 6.15
CA SER A 162 -15.09 -8.20 5.19
C SER A 162 -16.15 -8.48 4.14
N SER A 163 -15.74 -8.98 2.97
CA SER A 163 -16.63 -9.53 1.93
C SER A 163 -17.38 -10.76 2.42
N GLN A 164 -18.40 -11.19 1.68
CA GLN A 164 -19.10 -12.44 1.92
C GLN A 164 -18.21 -13.63 1.60
N SER A 165 -17.45 -13.56 0.50
CA SER A 165 -16.45 -14.57 0.10
C SER A 165 -15.33 -13.92 -0.72
N GLY A 166 -14.13 -14.46 -0.69
CA GLY A 166 -12.96 -13.90 -1.36
C GLY A 166 -12.46 -12.61 -0.71
N GLY A 167 -11.70 -11.82 -1.44
CA GLY A 167 -11.16 -10.53 -0.98
C GLY A 167 -9.98 -10.67 -0.03
N GLU A 168 -9.34 -11.83 -0.01
CA GLU A 168 -8.12 -12.08 0.76
C GLU A 168 -7.03 -11.12 0.30
N SER A 169 -6.26 -10.60 1.27
CA SER A 169 -5.05 -9.85 1.00
C SER A 169 -3.90 -10.81 0.77
N CYS A 170 -3.27 -10.72 -0.40
CA CYS A 170 -2.12 -11.55 -0.72
C CYS A 170 -0.89 -10.66 -0.76
N ILE A 171 0.20 -11.10 -0.16
CA ILE A 171 1.48 -10.37 -0.17
C ILE A 171 2.62 -11.27 -0.66
N ALA A 172 3.63 -10.64 -1.27
CA ALA A 172 4.86 -11.31 -1.69
C ALA A 172 6.07 -10.40 -1.45
N SER A 173 7.20 -11.00 -1.08
CA SER A 173 8.45 -10.25 -0.88
C SER A 173 9.08 -9.86 -2.22
N SER A 174 9.19 -8.57 -2.50
CA SER A 174 9.95 -8.07 -3.66
C SER A 174 11.43 -8.47 -3.60
N ALA A 175 12.00 -8.56 -2.38
CA ALA A 175 13.40 -8.95 -2.20
C ALA A 175 13.62 -10.45 -2.46
N ALA A 176 12.68 -11.31 -2.08
CA ALA A 176 12.73 -12.74 -2.41
C ALA A 176 12.53 -12.96 -3.91
N ILE A 177 11.58 -12.26 -4.53
CA ILE A 177 11.36 -12.31 -5.99
C ILE A 177 12.61 -11.83 -6.73
N HIS A 178 13.23 -10.72 -6.31
CA HIS A 178 14.50 -10.25 -6.87
C HIS A 178 15.58 -11.34 -6.81
N ASN A 179 15.76 -11.98 -5.65
CA ASN A 179 16.77 -13.03 -5.48
C ASN A 179 16.48 -14.27 -6.34
N ALA A 180 15.21 -14.68 -6.43
CA ALA A 180 14.79 -15.77 -7.30
C ALA A 180 15.04 -15.45 -8.80
N MET A 181 14.79 -14.21 -9.22
CA MET A 181 15.12 -13.77 -10.58
C MET A 181 16.62 -13.74 -10.82
N LEU A 182 17.42 -13.30 -9.84
CA LEU A 182 18.88 -13.29 -9.94
C LEU A 182 19.44 -14.70 -10.14
N GLU A 183 18.86 -15.69 -9.46
CA GLU A 183 19.26 -17.09 -9.57
C GLU A 183 18.79 -17.73 -10.90
N ARG A 184 17.52 -17.49 -11.27
CA ARG A 184 16.86 -18.21 -12.37
C ARG A 184 17.09 -17.55 -13.73
N ASN A 185 17.17 -16.21 -13.79
CA ASN A 185 17.34 -15.44 -15.03
C ASN A 185 17.91 -14.04 -14.77
N PRO A 186 19.24 -13.93 -14.52
CA PRO A 186 19.90 -12.66 -14.20
C PRO A 186 19.78 -11.59 -15.30
N ASP A 187 19.74 -12.01 -16.58
CA ASP A 187 19.62 -11.07 -17.70
C ASP A 187 18.26 -10.35 -17.68
N LEU A 188 17.18 -11.07 -17.36
CA LEU A 188 15.85 -10.45 -17.20
C LEU A 188 15.81 -9.55 -15.96
N LEU A 189 16.49 -9.92 -14.88
CA LEU A 189 16.57 -9.07 -13.68
C LEU A 189 17.30 -7.76 -13.98
N GLU A 190 18.38 -7.78 -14.78
CA GLU A 190 19.13 -6.57 -15.12
C GLU A 190 18.24 -5.53 -15.81
N LEU A 191 17.30 -5.96 -16.67
CA LEU A 191 16.35 -5.08 -17.35
C LEU A 191 15.46 -4.31 -16.35
N LEU A 192 15.16 -4.89 -15.18
CA LEU A 192 14.30 -4.27 -14.17
C LEU A 192 14.97 -3.12 -13.40
N TYR A 193 16.28 -2.98 -13.56
CA TYR A 193 17.04 -1.80 -13.09
C TYR A 193 17.09 -0.68 -14.11
N GLY A 194 16.62 -0.94 -15.35
CA GLY A 194 16.45 0.05 -16.40
C GLY A 194 15.16 0.85 -16.28
N PRO A 195 14.96 1.83 -17.18
CA PRO A 195 13.79 2.71 -17.11
C PRO A 195 12.51 2.03 -17.58
N PHE A 196 11.44 2.19 -16.80
CA PHE A 196 10.06 1.91 -17.16
C PHE A 196 9.23 3.20 -17.08
N TYR A 197 8.26 3.33 -17.96
CA TYR A 197 7.36 4.48 -18.05
C TYR A 197 6.05 4.13 -17.36
N VAL A 198 5.74 4.82 -16.29
CA VAL A 198 4.64 4.52 -15.37
C VAL A 198 3.60 5.62 -15.45
N ASP A 199 2.42 5.31 -15.96
CA ASP A 199 1.30 6.24 -16.13
C ASP A 199 0.81 6.77 -14.77
N PHE A 200 0.71 8.08 -14.64
CA PHE A 200 0.13 8.71 -13.45
C PHE A 200 -1.40 8.61 -13.43
N ARG A 201 -2.04 8.27 -14.56
CA ARG A 201 -3.50 8.16 -14.69
C ARG A 201 -4.23 9.41 -14.20
N GLY A 202 -3.75 10.58 -14.59
CA GLY A 202 -4.33 11.88 -14.24
C GLY A 202 -3.99 12.37 -12.83
N GLU A 203 -2.98 11.81 -12.18
CA GLU A 203 -2.49 12.24 -10.87
C GLU A 203 -1.15 12.99 -10.93
N GLU A 204 -0.73 13.40 -12.12
CA GLU A 204 0.41 14.27 -12.32
C GLU A 204 0.14 15.69 -11.77
N MET A 205 1.21 16.37 -11.33
CA MET A 205 1.12 17.76 -10.96
C MET A 205 0.97 18.65 -12.21
N PRO A 206 0.29 19.80 -12.11
CA PRO A 206 0.16 20.73 -13.23
C PRO A 206 1.50 21.06 -13.87
N GLY A 207 1.61 20.81 -15.19
CA GLY A 207 2.84 21.03 -15.97
C GLY A 207 3.84 19.88 -15.97
N GLU A 208 3.59 18.80 -15.24
CA GLU A 208 4.39 17.58 -15.33
C GLU A 208 3.92 16.69 -16.49
N LYS A 209 4.79 15.75 -16.87
CA LYS A 209 4.41 14.71 -17.83
C LYS A 209 3.38 13.77 -17.20
N PRO A 210 2.47 13.19 -18.00
CA PRO A 210 1.45 12.26 -17.49
C PRO A 210 1.99 10.89 -17.11
N TYR A 211 3.32 10.72 -17.09
CA TYR A 211 4.01 9.50 -16.69
C TYR A 211 5.33 9.81 -15.96
N ASN A 212 5.71 8.91 -15.08
CA ASN A 212 7.03 8.91 -14.43
C ASN A 212 7.96 7.91 -15.13
N ILE A 213 9.28 8.17 -15.07
CA ILE A 213 10.32 7.26 -15.55
C ILE A 213 11.09 6.75 -14.35
N GLN A 214 11.02 5.45 -14.11
CA GLN A 214 11.64 4.83 -12.94
C GLN A 214 11.98 3.37 -13.20
N PRO A 215 13.02 2.82 -12.54
CA PRO A 215 13.25 1.38 -12.53
C PRO A 215 12.22 0.67 -11.65
N ILE A 216 12.04 -0.65 -11.88
CA ILE A 216 11.25 -1.50 -10.99
C ILE A 216 12.05 -1.81 -9.72
N PHE A 217 13.35 -2.07 -9.85
CA PHE A 217 14.24 -2.28 -8.71
C PHE A 217 15.33 -1.22 -8.67
N THR A 218 15.57 -0.68 -7.48
CA THR A 218 16.69 0.22 -7.21
C THR A 218 17.42 -0.27 -5.95
N ARG A 219 18.73 -0.40 -6.03
CA ARG A 219 19.58 -0.59 -4.85
C ARG A 219 20.12 0.78 -4.43
N HIS A 220 19.83 1.17 -3.20
CA HIS A 220 20.27 2.44 -2.65
C HIS A 220 20.61 2.28 -1.17
N GLU A 221 21.81 2.71 -0.76
CA GLU A 221 22.31 2.60 0.63
C GLU A 221 22.13 1.19 1.23
N GLY A 222 22.39 0.16 0.43
CA GLY A 222 22.26 -1.25 0.83
C GLY A 222 20.84 -1.80 0.92
N ARG A 223 19.82 -0.97 0.68
CA ARG A 223 18.40 -1.35 0.67
C ARG A 223 17.88 -1.61 -0.74
N LEU A 224 16.86 -2.47 -0.83
CA LEU A 224 16.03 -2.58 -2.03
C LEU A 224 14.91 -1.55 -1.95
N PHE A 225 14.69 -0.87 -3.06
CA PHE A 225 13.50 -0.08 -3.35
C PHE A 225 12.81 -0.70 -4.56
N GLY A 226 11.71 -1.42 -4.33
CA GLY A 226 10.86 -1.99 -5.35
C GLY A 226 9.73 -1.03 -5.70
N ARG A 227 9.44 -0.88 -7.00
CA ARG A 227 8.32 -0.08 -7.49
C ARG A 227 7.65 -0.79 -8.65
N TYR A 228 6.60 -1.52 -8.36
CA TYR A 228 5.93 -2.35 -9.35
C TYR A 228 4.43 -2.12 -9.37
N GLY A 229 3.88 -2.08 -10.58
CA GLY A 229 2.45 -2.04 -10.84
C GLY A 229 2.24 -2.23 -12.33
N ARG A 230 1.96 -3.49 -12.75
CA ARG A 230 1.84 -3.85 -14.17
C ARG A 230 0.87 -2.96 -14.93
N THR A 231 -0.31 -2.71 -14.36
CA THR A 231 -1.32 -1.86 -14.99
C THR A 231 -0.77 -0.49 -15.36
N TYR A 232 -0.04 0.16 -14.45
CA TYR A 232 0.52 1.50 -14.70
C TYR A 232 1.64 1.49 -15.75
N ILE A 233 2.44 0.42 -15.81
CA ILE A 233 3.48 0.25 -16.85
C ILE A 233 2.81 0.01 -18.21
N THR A 234 1.77 -0.83 -18.26
CA THR A 234 1.05 -1.15 -19.49
C THR A 234 0.29 0.04 -20.02
N THR A 235 -0.43 0.78 -19.15
CA THR A 235 -1.16 1.99 -19.57
C THR A 235 -0.22 3.12 -19.98
N GLY A 236 1.00 3.17 -19.46
CA GLY A 236 2.06 4.08 -19.94
C GLY A 236 2.40 3.93 -21.41
N GLN A 237 2.14 2.75 -21.99
CA GLN A 237 2.36 2.51 -23.42
C GLN A 237 1.36 3.21 -24.35
N ARG A 238 0.32 3.86 -23.82
CA ARG A 238 -0.64 4.67 -24.59
C ARG A 238 -0.04 5.98 -25.11
N PHE A 239 1.01 6.49 -24.48
CA PHE A 239 1.67 7.73 -24.90
C PHE A 239 2.60 7.47 -26.11
N GLU A 240 2.45 8.29 -27.16
CA GLU A 240 3.19 8.07 -28.43
C GLU A 240 4.70 8.22 -28.26
N GLU A 241 5.13 9.18 -27.42
CA GLU A 241 6.53 9.47 -27.15
C GLU A 241 7.21 8.45 -26.22
N VAL A 242 6.44 7.54 -25.59
CA VAL A 242 7.00 6.50 -24.73
C VAL A 242 7.52 5.33 -25.57
N PRO A 243 8.80 4.95 -25.41
CA PRO A 243 9.37 3.78 -26.07
C PRO A 243 8.54 2.54 -25.75
N ARG A 244 8.28 1.72 -26.77
CA ARG A 244 7.54 0.47 -26.59
C ARG A 244 8.39 -0.51 -25.78
N LEU A 245 7.73 -1.25 -24.86
CA LEU A 245 8.36 -2.32 -24.11
C LEU A 245 8.94 -3.35 -25.08
N THR A 246 10.19 -3.73 -24.86
CA THR A 246 10.80 -4.83 -25.57
C THR A 246 10.17 -6.16 -25.15
N ARG A 247 10.35 -7.20 -25.99
CA ARG A 247 9.89 -8.55 -25.64
C ARG A 247 10.51 -9.04 -24.33
N ASP A 248 11.78 -8.76 -24.10
CA ASP A 248 12.49 -9.20 -22.90
C ASP A 248 12.02 -8.42 -21.65
N GLN A 249 11.71 -7.13 -21.78
CA GLN A 249 11.07 -6.36 -20.67
C GLN A 249 9.69 -6.93 -20.33
N ILE A 250 8.88 -7.30 -21.31
CA ILE A 250 7.58 -7.96 -21.06
C ILE A 250 7.80 -9.29 -20.35
N THR A 251 8.76 -10.11 -20.82
CA THR A 251 9.10 -11.39 -20.18
C THR A 251 9.59 -11.21 -18.74
N ALA A 252 10.36 -10.15 -18.46
CA ALA A 252 10.81 -9.83 -17.10
C ALA A 252 9.64 -9.45 -16.16
N ILE A 253 8.68 -8.67 -16.67
CA ILE A 253 7.45 -8.33 -15.94
C ILE A 253 6.58 -9.57 -15.70
N ASP A 254 6.42 -10.44 -16.74
CA ASP A 254 5.68 -11.69 -16.61
C ASP A 254 6.31 -12.62 -15.57
N MET A 255 7.64 -12.61 -15.44
CA MET A 255 8.34 -13.38 -14.41
C MET A 255 8.09 -12.84 -12.99
N ILE A 256 8.01 -11.52 -12.79
CA ILE A 256 7.58 -10.94 -11.50
C ILE A 256 6.19 -11.42 -11.13
N ASP A 257 5.22 -11.29 -12.04
CA ASP A 257 3.83 -11.71 -11.80
C ASP A 257 3.73 -13.20 -11.50
N LYS A 258 4.47 -14.01 -12.25
CA LYS A 258 4.51 -15.47 -12.01
C LYS A 258 5.06 -15.81 -10.63
N LEU A 259 6.19 -15.21 -10.24
CA LEU A 259 6.80 -15.46 -8.93
C LEU A 259 5.93 -14.94 -7.78
N ALA A 260 5.33 -13.75 -7.93
CA ALA A 260 4.45 -13.20 -6.92
C ALA A 260 3.17 -14.04 -6.68
N ASN A 261 2.74 -14.81 -7.69
CA ASN A 261 1.60 -15.74 -7.57
C ASN A 261 2.00 -17.18 -7.24
N ASP A 262 3.30 -17.48 -7.13
CA ASP A 262 3.80 -18.81 -6.82
C ASP A 262 3.65 -19.10 -5.31
N ASP A 263 3.26 -20.33 -4.96
CA ASP A 263 3.05 -20.78 -3.58
C ASP A 263 4.30 -20.64 -2.70
N GLU A 264 5.49 -20.56 -3.29
CA GLU A 264 6.75 -20.29 -2.58
C GLU A 264 6.80 -18.86 -2.02
N PHE A 265 6.19 -17.88 -2.72
CA PHE A 265 6.35 -16.45 -2.43
C PHE A 265 5.06 -15.77 -1.98
N ARG A 266 3.89 -16.31 -2.31
CA ARG A 266 2.58 -15.73 -2.05
C ARG A 266 2.06 -16.13 -0.68
N LEU A 267 1.96 -15.17 0.24
CA LEU A 267 1.32 -15.33 1.55
C LEU A 267 -0.08 -14.71 1.52
N ASP A 268 -1.09 -15.53 1.73
CA ASP A 268 -2.49 -15.11 1.77
C ASP A 268 -2.93 -14.83 3.22
N MET A 269 -3.70 -13.73 3.38
CA MET A 269 -4.21 -13.28 4.67
C MET A 269 -5.72 -13.03 4.56
N THR A 270 -6.49 -13.75 5.37
CA THR A 270 -7.90 -13.46 5.58
C THR A 270 -8.04 -12.46 6.71
N PHE A 271 -8.64 -11.29 6.41
CA PHE A 271 -8.89 -10.27 7.42
C PHE A 271 -10.11 -10.60 8.26
N GLU A 272 -9.92 -10.48 9.55
CA GLU A 272 -11.01 -10.34 10.51
C GLU A 272 -11.39 -8.87 10.66
N ARG A 273 -12.61 -8.57 11.07
CA ARG A 273 -13.02 -7.20 11.36
C ARG A 273 -12.16 -6.63 12.48
N GLY A 274 -11.64 -5.42 12.28
CA GLY A 274 -10.69 -4.76 13.19
C GLY A 274 -9.22 -5.08 12.91
N ASP A 275 -8.90 -6.01 12.01
CA ASP A 275 -7.50 -6.23 11.60
C ASP A 275 -6.92 -5.00 10.92
N ILE A 276 -5.64 -4.72 11.19
CA ILE A 276 -4.88 -3.69 10.50
C ILE A 276 -3.62 -4.32 9.90
N GLN A 277 -3.56 -4.39 8.57
CA GLN A 277 -2.35 -4.78 7.84
C GLN A 277 -1.49 -3.55 7.57
N ILE A 278 -0.19 -3.61 7.87
CA ILE A 278 0.78 -2.55 7.60
C ILE A 278 1.88 -3.13 6.72
N LEU A 279 2.14 -2.48 5.57
CA LEU A 279 3.10 -2.93 4.56
C LEU A 279 4.12 -1.85 4.24
N ASN A 280 5.35 -2.26 4.00
CA ASN A 280 6.41 -1.45 3.40
C ASN A 280 6.38 -1.63 1.88
N ASN A 281 5.95 -0.60 1.16
CA ASN A 281 5.79 -0.63 -0.30
C ASN A 281 7.11 -0.77 -1.07
N HIS A 282 8.26 -0.61 -0.43
CA HIS A 282 9.56 -0.77 -1.08
C HIS A 282 9.99 -2.24 -1.20
N VAL A 283 9.47 -3.11 -0.32
CA VAL A 283 9.91 -4.52 -0.24
C VAL A 283 8.73 -5.52 -0.27
N ILE A 284 7.48 -5.06 -0.27
CA ILE A 284 6.29 -5.89 -0.33
C ILE A 284 5.46 -5.53 -1.57
N LEU A 285 5.13 -6.52 -2.37
CA LEU A 285 4.04 -6.48 -3.34
C LEU A 285 2.78 -7.00 -2.66
N HIS A 286 1.65 -6.35 -2.93
CA HIS A 286 0.37 -6.80 -2.42
C HIS A 286 -0.68 -6.89 -3.53
N SER A 287 -1.63 -7.77 -3.33
CA SER A 287 -2.75 -8.01 -4.22
C SER A 287 -4.01 -8.34 -3.42
N ARG A 288 -5.11 -8.52 -4.11
CA ARG A 288 -6.38 -8.92 -3.51
C ARG A 288 -7.07 -9.90 -4.45
N THR A 289 -7.58 -11.01 -3.93
CA THR A 289 -8.42 -11.91 -4.71
C THR A 289 -9.74 -11.22 -5.08
N ALA A 290 -10.41 -11.70 -6.13
CA ALA A 290 -11.78 -11.29 -6.43
C ALA A 290 -12.69 -11.61 -5.24
N PHE A 291 -13.78 -10.87 -5.09
CA PHE A 291 -14.70 -11.11 -3.99
C PHE A 291 -16.16 -10.94 -4.40
N GLU A 292 -17.03 -11.61 -3.65
CA GLU A 292 -18.47 -11.39 -3.65
C GLU A 292 -18.85 -10.62 -2.39
N ASP A 293 -19.69 -9.62 -2.57
CA ASP A 293 -20.11 -8.77 -1.47
C ASP A 293 -21.46 -9.19 -0.92
N TRP A 294 -21.73 -8.74 0.30
CA TRP A 294 -23.03 -8.90 0.92
C TRP A 294 -24.07 -8.09 0.15
N PRO A 295 -25.32 -8.60 0.00
CA PRO A 295 -26.39 -7.84 -0.64
C PRO A 295 -26.78 -6.58 0.17
N GLU A 296 -26.60 -6.62 1.51
CA GLU A 296 -26.90 -5.51 2.41
C GLU A 296 -25.77 -4.47 2.35
N PRO A 297 -26.05 -3.20 1.95
CA PRO A 297 -25.02 -2.17 1.79
C PRO A 297 -24.17 -1.92 3.04
N GLU A 298 -24.77 -1.99 4.23
CA GLU A 298 -24.11 -1.77 5.50
C GLU A 298 -23.15 -2.88 5.91
N ARG A 299 -23.17 -4.03 5.22
CA ARG A 299 -22.29 -5.16 5.45
C ARG A 299 -21.23 -5.31 4.37
N GLN A 300 -21.32 -4.53 3.28
CA GLN A 300 -20.40 -4.63 2.15
C GLN A 300 -18.96 -4.40 2.59
N ARG A 301 -18.06 -5.09 1.88
CA ARG A 301 -16.63 -5.01 2.13
C ARG A 301 -16.14 -3.57 2.13
N HIS A 302 -15.51 -3.16 3.23
CA HIS A 302 -15.00 -1.81 3.40
C HIS A 302 -13.74 -1.82 4.24
N LEU A 303 -12.63 -1.35 3.66
CA LEU A 303 -11.40 -1.11 4.41
C LEU A 303 -11.09 0.39 4.42
N PHE A 304 -10.55 0.88 5.53
CA PHE A 304 -9.91 2.20 5.59
C PHE A 304 -8.45 2.06 5.20
N ARG A 305 -7.93 3.02 4.45
CA ARG A 305 -6.53 3.05 4.02
C ARG A 305 -5.84 4.33 4.48
N LEU A 306 -4.65 4.19 5.03
CA LEU A 306 -3.72 5.30 5.29
C LEU A 306 -2.43 5.05 4.51
N LEU A 307 -1.88 6.11 3.91
CA LEU A 307 -0.58 6.11 3.25
C LEU A 307 0.39 6.97 4.06
N PHE A 308 1.61 6.47 4.26
CA PHE A 308 2.58 7.14 5.11
C PHE A 308 3.91 7.37 4.40
N LEU A 309 4.55 8.49 4.79
CA LEU A 309 5.97 8.70 4.62
C LEU A 309 6.68 8.43 5.94
N SER A 310 7.84 7.79 5.86
CA SER A 310 8.71 7.52 7.00
C SER A 310 10.01 8.30 6.92
N SER A 311 10.50 8.78 8.06
CA SER A 311 11.84 9.37 8.17
C SER A 311 12.96 8.37 7.85
N THR A 312 12.71 7.07 8.04
CA THR A 312 13.64 5.98 7.66
C THR A 312 14.00 6.02 6.17
N PHE A 313 13.07 6.48 5.32
CA PHE A 313 13.26 6.58 3.87
C PHE A 313 13.45 8.03 3.39
N ALA A 314 13.88 8.94 4.28
CA ALA A 314 14.11 10.34 3.93
C ALA A 314 15.12 10.48 2.77
N ASN A 315 16.13 9.62 2.70
CA ASN A 315 17.15 9.57 1.67
C ASN A 315 16.80 8.60 0.51
N ALA A 316 15.53 8.25 0.31
CA ALA A 316 15.13 7.39 -0.81
C ALA A 316 15.61 7.94 -2.16
N PRO A 317 15.82 7.09 -3.20
CA PRO A 317 16.29 7.52 -4.52
C PRO A 317 15.46 8.67 -5.11
N ALA A 318 16.07 9.50 -5.96
CA ALA A 318 15.47 10.74 -6.47
C ALA A 318 14.06 10.57 -7.06
N HIS A 319 13.82 9.48 -7.82
CA HIS A 319 12.49 9.20 -8.40
C HIS A 319 11.41 8.90 -7.35
N TYR A 320 11.78 8.45 -6.13
CA TYR A 320 10.85 8.34 -5.00
C TYR A 320 10.60 9.69 -4.33
N GLN A 321 11.60 10.59 -4.29
CA GLN A 321 11.44 11.91 -3.68
C GLN A 321 10.36 12.74 -4.38
N THR A 322 10.25 12.65 -5.71
CA THR A 322 9.18 13.31 -6.47
C THR A 322 7.81 12.84 -5.98
N VAL A 323 7.60 11.53 -5.87
CA VAL A 323 6.32 10.96 -5.41
C VAL A 323 6.00 11.38 -3.97
N ARG A 324 6.99 11.38 -3.09
CA ARG A 324 6.85 11.83 -1.68
C ARG A 324 6.42 13.30 -1.62
N ALA A 325 7.04 14.13 -2.44
CA ALA A 325 6.71 15.57 -2.53
C ALA A 325 5.27 15.77 -3.05
N THR A 326 4.87 15.03 -4.10
CA THR A 326 3.52 15.09 -4.65
C THR A 326 2.46 14.72 -3.61
N SER A 327 2.66 13.65 -2.86
CA SER A 327 1.69 13.20 -1.85
C SER A 327 1.56 14.17 -0.67
N ARG A 328 2.67 14.83 -0.25
CA ARG A 328 2.60 15.94 0.71
C ARG A 328 1.85 17.13 0.15
N ASN A 329 2.14 17.50 -1.09
CA ASN A 329 1.49 18.63 -1.74
C ASN A 329 -0.03 18.41 -1.84
N TRP A 330 -0.49 17.22 -2.15
CA TRP A 330 -1.92 16.93 -2.18
C TRP A 330 -2.60 17.10 -0.81
N ARG A 331 -1.94 16.66 0.26
CA ARG A 331 -2.45 16.88 1.62
C ARG A 331 -2.52 18.36 1.99
N ASP A 332 -1.44 19.09 1.68
CA ASP A 332 -1.26 20.48 2.15
C ASP A 332 -1.98 21.50 1.24
N HIS A 333 -2.18 21.13 -0.03
CA HIS A 333 -2.79 21.96 -1.06
C HIS A 333 -3.76 21.12 -1.91
N PRO A 334 -4.92 20.73 -1.36
CA PRO A 334 -5.90 19.97 -2.13
C PRO A 334 -6.40 20.79 -3.31
N HIS A 335 -6.43 20.16 -4.48
CA HIS A 335 -6.96 20.76 -5.70
C HIS A 335 -8.42 20.29 -5.88
N ALA A 336 -9.32 21.20 -6.23
CA ALA A 336 -10.63 20.78 -6.71
C ALA A 336 -10.43 19.87 -7.95
N PRO A 337 -11.21 18.78 -8.10
CA PRO A 337 -11.11 17.95 -9.30
C PRO A 337 -11.28 18.85 -10.52
N ALA A 338 -10.35 18.75 -11.49
CA ALA A 338 -10.61 19.30 -12.81
C ALA A 338 -11.96 18.76 -13.25
N GLU A 339 -12.86 19.63 -13.72
CA GLU A 339 -14.18 19.23 -14.18
C GLU A 339 -14.00 18.04 -15.11
N VAL A 340 -14.45 16.88 -14.66
CA VAL A 340 -14.41 15.66 -15.47
C VAL A 340 -15.46 15.87 -16.53
N SER A 341 -15.04 16.22 -17.74
CA SER A 341 -15.95 16.24 -18.88
C SER A 341 -16.64 14.88 -18.96
N PRO A 342 -17.98 14.83 -18.98
CA PRO A 342 -18.69 13.57 -19.10
C PRO A 342 -18.22 12.87 -20.35
N ILE A 343 -17.87 11.60 -20.25
CA ILE A 343 -17.59 10.76 -21.41
C ILE A 343 -18.88 10.70 -22.21
N VAL A 344 -18.90 11.40 -23.32
CA VAL A 344 -19.98 11.25 -24.29
C VAL A 344 -19.85 9.84 -24.85
N ALA A 345 -20.78 8.97 -24.45
CA ALA A 345 -20.92 7.65 -25.06
C ALA A 345 -21.14 7.84 -26.57
N ALA A 346 -20.21 7.32 -27.36
CA ALA A 346 -20.36 7.15 -28.80
C ALA A 346 -20.92 5.75 -29.08
#